data_2701d720165b6be6ffe4f844cd65c3a7
#
_entry.id   2701d720165b6be6ffe4f844cd65c3a7
#
_cell.length_a   1.000
_cell.length_b   1.000
_cell.length_c   1.000
_cell.angle_alpha   90.00
_cell.angle_beta   90.00
_cell.angle_gamma   90.00
#
_symmetry.space_group_name_H-M   'P 1'
#
loop_
_entity.id
_entity.type
_entity.pdbx_description
1 polymer ?
#
loop_
_entity_poly.entity_id
_entity_poly.type
_entity_poly.pdbx_seq_one_letter_code
_entity_poly.pdbx_strand_id
1 'polypeptide(L)'
;MGLLCLALLSWAGDAAATPQTGADSKAATEQELAEPIGLDGEIQAAFDAMGAKGVIVLLDDKQGKPVTNDASRSQQAYIPASTFKIPHSLLLLEAGIVEDGHSRFAWDGVERSYSSWNRDHSFASAMKYSVVPIYQKLAVKLGAERMAKGLAVLDYGNADIGGGLDSFWLDGDLAISALEQVRFLRRLYHNQLPVSERSQRIVKTMMLNEADGDWVLRAKTGYGVRKGQKLGWWVGWLEREENTYFFAMNMDINTDKDLVLRKRVVKHLLKAKGLM
;
A
#
# COMPACT_ATOMS: atom_id res chain seq x y z
N MET A 1 -45.76 -59.06 32.62
CA MET A 1 -46.53 -57.99 31.96
C MET A 1 -46.02 -56.67 32.48
N GLY A 2 -45.16 -56.04 31.82
CA GLY A 2 -44.56 -54.77 32.19
C GLY A 2 -44.55 -53.83 30.97
N LEU A 3 -45.29 -52.75 31.04
CA LEU A 3 -45.38 -51.70 30.01
C LEU A 3 -44.12 -50.86 30.02
N LEU A 4 -43.48 -50.78 28.90
CA LEU A 4 -42.42 -49.79 28.63
C LEU A 4 -43.07 -48.48 28.20
N CYS A 5 -42.86 -47.38 28.94
CA CYS A 5 -43.13 -46.00 28.49
C CYS A 5 -41.94 -45.46 27.74
N LEU A 6 -42.12 -45.20 26.46
CA LEU A 6 -41.13 -44.41 25.63
C LEU A 6 -41.36 -42.92 25.87
N ALA A 7 -40.41 -42.26 26.47
CA ALA A 7 -40.35 -40.79 26.51
C ALA A 7 -39.68 -40.27 25.23
N LEU A 8 -40.43 -39.55 24.40
CA LEU A 8 -39.93 -38.78 23.26
C LEU A 8 -39.33 -37.47 23.76
N LEU A 9 -38.02 -37.37 23.74
CA LEU A 9 -37.28 -36.11 23.90
C LEU A 9 -37.34 -35.34 22.60
N SER A 10 -38.08 -34.24 22.56
CA SER A 10 -38.04 -33.25 21.49
C SER A 10 -36.75 -32.43 21.58
N TRP A 11 -35.88 -32.59 20.63
CA TRP A 11 -34.67 -31.75 20.45
C TRP A 11 -35.08 -30.46 19.75
N ALA A 12 -35.15 -29.36 20.53
CA ALA A 12 -35.25 -28.02 19.98
C ALA A 12 -33.91 -27.67 19.40
N GLY A 13 -33.86 -27.52 18.07
CA GLY A 13 -32.66 -27.07 17.37
C GLY A 13 -32.36 -25.62 17.70
N ASP A 14 -31.21 -25.38 18.30
CA ASP A 14 -30.57 -24.06 18.36
C ASP A 14 -30.30 -23.56 16.95
N ALA A 15 -30.94 -22.46 16.60
CA ALA A 15 -30.62 -21.73 15.36
C ALA A 15 -29.22 -21.21 15.48
N ALA A 16 -28.30 -21.83 14.76
CA ALA A 16 -26.95 -21.34 14.58
C ALA A 16 -26.99 -19.91 14.00
N ALA A 17 -26.51 -18.94 14.77
CA ALA A 17 -26.26 -17.59 14.31
C ALA A 17 -25.26 -17.65 13.15
N THR A 18 -25.71 -17.31 11.96
CA THR A 18 -24.84 -17.08 10.80
C THR A 18 -23.86 -15.97 11.15
N PRO A 19 -22.56 -16.15 10.93
CA PRO A 19 -21.62 -15.06 11.11
C PRO A 19 -21.91 -13.97 10.08
N GLN A 20 -22.33 -12.79 10.53
CA GLN A 20 -22.36 -11.57 9.73
C GLN A 20 -20.92 -11.19 9.39
N THR A 21 -20.47 -11.63 8.22
CA THR A 21 -19.08 -11.53 7.79
C THR A 21 -18.91 -10.44 6.75
N GLY A 22 -17.86 -9.65 6.95
CA GLY A 22 -17.10 -9.00 5.87
C GLY A 22 -17.79 -7.91 5.03
N ALA A 23 -19.06 -8.05 4.69
CA ALA A 23 -19.78 -7.10 3.84
C ALA A 23 -20.14 -5.81 4.60
N ASP A 24 -20.55 -5.94 5.86
CA ASP A 24 -20.93 -4.77 6.67
C ASP A 24 -19.70 -3.94 7.08
N SER A 25 -18.55 -4.58 7.31
CA SER A 25 -17.32 -3.87 7.62
C SER A 25 -16.73 -3.17 6.37
N LYS A 26 -16.90 -3.75 5.18
CA LYS A 26 -16.48 -3.14 3.92
C LYS A 26 -17.33 -1.90 3.61
N ALA A 27 -18.64 -2.01 3.76
CA ALA A 27 -19.59 -0.91 3.54
C ALA A 27 -19.37 0.23 4.54
N ALA A 28 -19.12 -0.06 5.82
CA ALA A 28 -18.81 0.95 6.82
C ALA A 28 -17.49 1.67 6.52
N THR A 29 -16.43 0.95 6.12
CA THR A 29 -15.13 1.54 5.77
C THR A 29 -15.21 2.40 4.51
N GLU A 30 -16.00 1.99 3.51
CA GLU A 30 -16.21 2.76 2.29
C GLU A 30 -17.06 4.01 2.56
N GLN A 31 -18.04 3.94 3.43
CA GLN A 31 -18.91 5.06 3.78
C GLN A 31 -18.18 6.10 4.65
N GLU A 32 -17.29 5.68 5.54
CA GLU A 32 -16.47 6.55 6.40
C GLU A 32 -15.44 7.37 5.60
N LEU A 33 -14.94 6.80 4.48
CA LEU A 33 -14.02 7.48 3.56
C LEU A 33 -14.73 8.16 2.36
N ALA A 34 -16.06 8.09 2.26
CA ALA A 34 -16.87 8.78 1.26
C ALA A 34 -17.15 10.26 1.64
N GLU A 35 -16.84 10.67 2.87
CA GLU A 35 -16.95 12.08 3.27
C GLU A 35 -15.98 12.94 2.45
N PRO A 36 -16.36 14.20 2.14
CA PRO A 36 -15.50 15.10 1.40
C PRO A 36 -14.17 15.28 2.15
N ILE A 37 -13.08 15.10 1.42
CA ILE A 37 -11.73 15.28 1.95
C ILE A 37 -11.53 16.73 2.40
N GLY A 38 -11.09 16.92 3.66
CA GLY A 38 -10.83 18.24 4.24
C GLY A 38 -9.58 18.89 3.65
N LEU A 39 -9.56 20.22 3.57
CA LEU A 39 -8.35 20.97 3.22
C LEU A 39 -7.52 21.26 4.46
N ASP A 40 -6.20 21.09 4.33
CA ASP A 40 -5.21 21.35 5.39
C ASP A 40 -4.08 22.23 4.84
N GLY A 41 -4.04 23.49 5.32
CA GLY A 41 -3.05 24.49 4.89
C GLY A 41 -1.61 24.16 5.32
N GLU A 42 -1.39 23.37 6.37
CA GLU A 42 -0.05 22.95 6.77
C GLU A 42 0.59 22.00 5.75
N ILE A 43 -0.23 21.22 5.04
CA ILE A 43 0.26 20.39 3.95
C ILE A 43 0.77 21.27 2.81
N GLN A 44 0.03 22.31 2.43
CA GLN A 44 0.49 23.25 1.40
C GLN A 44 1.77 23.97 1.86
N ALA A 45 1.83 24.44 3.08
CA ALA A 45 3.01 25.09 3.64
C ALA A 45 4.25 24.18 3.61
N ALA A 46 4.09 22.86 3.81
CA ALA A 46 5.20 21.92 3.70
C ALA A 46 5.75 21.79 2.27
N PHE A 47 4.88 21.86 1.24
CA PHE A 47 5.33 21.91 -0.15
C PHE A 47 6.02 23.24 -0.47
N ASP A 48 5.45 24.36 -0.04
CA ASP A 48 5.98 25.71 -0.29
C ASP A 48 7.37 25.88 0.32
N ALA A 49 7.57 25.39 1.55
CA ALA A 49 8.86 25.41 2.23
C ALA A 49 9.97 24.65 1.49
N MET A 50 9.60 23.72 0.62
CA MET A 50 10.54 22.91 -0.16
C MET A 50 10.59 23.31 -1.65
N GLY A 51 9.81 24.32 -2.06
CA GLY A 51 9.69 24.72 -3.47
C GLY A 51 9.16 23.59 -4.37
N ALA A 52 8.34 22.70 -3.83
CA ALA A 52 7.82 21.53 -4.52
C ALA A 52 6.33 21.69 -4.87
N LYS A 53 5.87 20.93 -5.88
CA LYS A 53 4.45 20.87 -6.26
C LYS A 53 3.96 19.44 -6.18
N GLY A 54 2.86 19.24 -5.46
CA GLY A 54 2.32 17.92 -5.26
C GLY A 54 1.11 17.90 -4.34
N VAL A 55 0.72 16.71 -3.94
CA VAL A 55 -0.37 16.48 -3.00
C VAL A 55 0.08 15.51 -1.92
N ILE A 56 -0.40 15.71 -0.70
CA ILE A 56 -0.42 14.70 0.35
C ILE A 56 -1.87 14.47 0.74
N VAL A 57 -2.25 13.21 0.86
CA VAL A 57 -3.39 12.77 1.66
C VAL A 57 -2.85 12.26 2.98
N LEU A 58 -3.31 12.84 4.08
CA LEU A 58 -3.00 12.43 5.45
C LEU A 58 -4.29 11.96 6.13
N LEU A 59 -4.25 10.81 6.77
CA LEU A 59 -5.37 10.24 7.52
C LEU A 59 -4.91 9.90 8.93
N ASP A 60 -5.50 10.54 9.91
CA ASP A 60 -5.44 10.14 11.32
C ASP A 60 -6.43 8.99 11.51
N ASP A 61 -5.93 7.82 11.92
CA ASP A 61 -6.75 6.60 12.01
C ASP A 61 -7.89 6.70 13.04
N LYS A 62 -7.65 7.38 14.16
CA LYS A 62 -8.67 7.61 15.20
C LYS A 62 -9.74 8.61 14.76
N GLN A 63 -9.38 9.62 13.98
CA GLN A 63 -10.34 10.61 13.49
C GLN A 63 -11.12 10.11 12.27
N GLY A 64 -10.54 9.18 11.49
CA GLY A 64 -11.17 8.58 10.32
C GLY A 64 -11.32 9.50 9.10
N LYS A 65 -10.99 10.80 9.23
CA LYS A 65 -11.20 11.80 8.17
C LYS A 65 -9.90 12.14 7.45
N PRO A 66 -9.79 11.89 6.14
CA PRO A 66 -8.61 12.29 5.37
C PRO A 66 -8.58 13.80 5.14
N VAL A 67 -7.38 14.38 5.19
CA VAL A 67 -7.11 15.78 4.83
C VAL A 67 -6.06 15.88 3.72
N THR A 68 -6.08 16.96 2.95
CA THR A 68 -5.19 17.19 1.82
C THR A 68 -4.95 18.68 1.57
N ASN A 69 -3.94 19.04 0.80
CA ASN A 69 -3.77 20.39 0.27
C ASN A 69 -4.51 20.62 -1.08
N ASP A 70 -4.83 19.55 -1.81
CA ASP A 70 -5.48 19.63 -3.14
C ASP A 70 -6.47 18.46 -3.31
N ALA A 71 -7.75 18.74 -3.15
CA ALA A 71 -8.83 17.76 -3.23
C ALA A 71 -8.95 17.13 -4.64
N SER A 72 -8.69 17.90 -5.69
CA SER A 72 -8.74 17.42 -7.08
C SER A 72 -7.58 16.46 -7.35
N ARG A 73 -6.35 16.90 -7.09
CA ARG A 73 -5.15 16.07 -7.33
C ARG A 73 -5.13 14.83 -6.43
N SER A 74 -5.70 14.89 -5.22
CA SER A 74 -5.75 13.75 -4.31
C SER A 74 -6.54 12.57 -4.85
N GLN A 75 -7.51 12.83 -5.72
CA GLN A 75 -8.37 11.85 -6.39
C GLN A 75 -7.89 11.50 -7.80
N GLN A 76 -6.95 12.25 -8.35
CA GLN A 76 -6.39 11.97 -9.67
C GLN A 76 -5.49 10.73 -9.62
N ALA A 77 -5.78 9.75 -10.47
CA ALA A 77 -5.01 8.52 -10.56
C ALA A 77 -3.74 8.71 -11.40
N TYR A 78 -2.63 8.19 -10.89
CA TYR A 78 -1.32 8.20 -11.52
C TYR A 78 -0.70 6.82 -11.51
N ILE A 79 0.28 6.59 -12.37
CA ILE A 79 1.09 5.38 -12.36
C ILE A 79 1.73 5.18 -10.98
N PRO A 80 1.61 3.98 -10.35
CA PRO A 80 2.11 3.76 -8.99
C PRO A 80 3.63 3.62 -8.91
N ALA A 81 4.29 3.27 -10.01
CA ALA A 81 5.70 2.98 -10.04
C ALA A 81 6.10 1.99 -8.93
N SER A 82 7.18 2.22 -8.20
CA SER A 82 7.66 1.29 -7.16
C SER A 82 6.78 1.19 -5.91
N THR A 83 5.71 1.99 -5.74
CA THR A 83 4.73 1.74 -4.66
C THR A 83 3.93 0.48 -4.92
N PHE A 84 3.78 0.08 -6.19
CA PHE A 84 3.18 -1.19 -6.61
C PHE A 84 3.86 -2.43 -6.00
N LYS A 85 5.11 -2.32 -5.57
CA LYS A 85 5.78 -3.43 -4.89
C LYS A 85 5.04 -3.89 -3.63
N ILE A 86 4.21 -3.04 -3.02
CA ILE A 86 3.42 -3.41 -1.84
C ILE A 86 2.37 -4.47 -2.21
N PRO A 87 1.36 -4.19 -3.07
CA PRO A 87 0.38 -5.20 -3.47
C PRO A 87 1.03 -6.37 -4.23
N HIS A 88 2.02 -6.13 -5.07
CA HIS A 88 2.73 -7.20 -5.78
C HIS A 88 3.36 -8.21 -4.81
N SER A 89 3.99 -7.74 -3.72
CA SER A 89 4.55 -8.64 -2.72
C SER A 89 3.50 -9.49 -2.01
N LEU A 90 2.32 -8.93 -1.74
CA LEU A 90 1.18 -9.70 -1.21
C LEU A 90 0.81 -10.84 -2.16
N LEU A 91 0.64 -10.53 -3.45
CA LEU A 91 0.25 -11.53 -4.45
C LEU A 91 1.31 -12.62 -4.66
N LEU A 92 2.59 -12.27 -4.59
CA LEU A 92 3.69 -13.23 -4.71
C LEU A 92 3.75 -14.19 -3.51
N LEU A 93 3.51 -13.69 -2.30
CA LEU A 93 3.45 -14.49 -1.08
C LEU A 93 2.23 -15.42 -1.09
N GLU A 94 1.04 -14.92 -1.45
CA GLU A 94 -0.18 -15.72 -1.55
C GLU A 94 -0.08 -16.81 -2.62
N ALA A 95 0.60 -16.54 -3.72
CA ALA A 95 0.84 -17.52 -4.77
C ALA A 95 1.95 -18.54 -4.44
N GLY A 96 2.62 -18.43 -3.29
CA GLY A 96 3.76 -19.27 -2.91
C GLY A 96 4.98 -19.14 -3.84
N ILE A 97 5.06 -18.05 -4.62
CA ILE A 97 6.19 -17.77 -5.52
C ILE A 97 7.41 -17.30 -4.70
N VAL A 98 7.15 -16.60 -3.62
CA VAL A 98 8.11 -16.16 -2.63
C VAL A 98 7.64 -16.68 -1.27
N GLU A 99 8.53 -17.26 -0.50
CA GLU A 99 8.18 -17.82 0.80
C GLU A 99 8.05 -16.74 1.88
N ASP A 100 9.02 -15.83 1.95
CA ASP A 100 9.09 -14.78 2.97
C ASP A 100 10.01 -13.61 2.55
N GLY A 101 10.24 -12.67 3.47
CA GLY A 101 11.16 -11.54 3.26
C GLY A 101 12.65 -11.94 3.14
N HIS A 102 13.03 -13.14 3.53
CA HIS A 102 14.42 -13.66 3.46
C HIS A 102 14.69 -14.42 2.17
N SER A 103 13.68 -14.75 1.37
CA SER A 103 13.82 -15.41 0.06
C SER A 103 14.87 -14.70 -0.79
N ARG A 104 15.84 -15.43 -1.32
CA ARG A 104 17.04 -14.88 -1.95
C ARG A 104 16.92 -14.85 -3.47
N PHE A 105 17.48 -13.79 -4.06
CA PHE A 105 17.57 -13.56 -5.50
C PHE A 105 19.02 -13.22 -5.83
N ALA A 106 19.67 -14.09 -6.59
CA ALA A 106 21.01 -13.84 -7.10
C ALA A 106 21.01 -12.69 -8.11
N TRP A 107 22.06 -11.90 -8.09
CA TRP A 107 22.30 -10.89 -9.11
C TRP A 107 22.51 -11.58 -10.47
N ASP A 108 21.95 -11.02 -11.50
CA ASP A 108 22.05 -11.57 -12.86
C ASP A 108 23.34 -11.14 -13.60
N GLY A 109 24.28 -10.48 -12.91
CA GLY A 109 25.54 -10.03 -13.47
C GLY A 109 25.41 -8.78 -14.37
N VAL A 110 24.20 -8.26 -14.60
CA VAL A 110 24.00 -7.08 -15.43
C VAL A 110 24.20 -5.82 -14.60
N GLU A 111 25.18 -5.03 -14.95
CA GLU A 111 25.45 -3.74 -14.31
C GLU A 111 24.41 -2.70 -14.72
N ARG A 112 23.79 -2.07 -13.70
CA ARG A 112 22.76 -1.04 -13.86
C ARG A 112 23.18 0.25 -13.18
N SER A 113 22.59 1.37 -13.58
CA SER A 113 22.89 2.71 -13.05
C SER A 113 22.69 2.88 -11.54
N TYR A 114 21.81 2.06 -10.94
CA TYR A 114 21.65 2.01 -9.49
C TYR A 114 22.60 0.95 -8.90
N SER A 115 23.72 1.37 -8.34
CA SER A 115 24.73 0.46 -7.76
C SER A 115 24.15 -0.49 -6.69
N SER A 116 23.13 -0.04 -5.97
CA SER A 116 22.42 -0.88 -4.99
C SER A 116 21.69 -2.07 -5.61
N TRP A 117 21.48 -2.11 -6.93
CA TRP A 117 20.85 -3.23 -7.64
C TRP A 117 21.85 -4.30 -8.12
N ASN A 118 23.14 -3.95 -8.16
CA ASN A 118 24.22 -4.78 -8.73
C ASN A 118 24.80 -5.72 -7.68
N ARG A 119 23.95 -6.50 -7.02
CA ARG A 119 24.29 -7.48 -5.99
C ARG A 119 23.12 -8.43 -5.71
N ASP A 120 23.35 -9.48 -4.95
CA ASP A 120 22.31 -10.35 -4.44
C ASP A 120 21.36 -9.61 -3.48
N HIS A 121 20.09 -10.00 -3.51
CA HIS A 121 19.06 -9.44 -2.65
C HIS A 121 18.24 -10.51 -1.94
N SER A 122 17.81 -10.21 -0.72
CA SER A 122 16.61 -10.82 -0.16
C SER A 122 15.36 -10.12 -0.70
N PHE A 123 14.18 -10.73 -0.54
CA PHE A 123 12.92 -10.10 -0.95
C PHE A 123 12.69 -8.76 -0.24
N ALA A 124 13.00 -8.71 1.07
CA ALA A 124 12.94 -7.46 1.84
C ALA A 124 13.91 -6.39 1.30
N SER A 125 15.15 -6.75 0.98
CA SER A 125 16.10 -5.79 0.42
C SER A 125 15.73 -5.38 -1.01
N ALA A 126 15.14 -6.27 -1.82
CA ALA A 126 14.63 -5.92 -3.15
C ALA A 126 13.49 -4.89 -3.07
N MET A 127 12.60 -4.97 -2.07
CA MET A 127 11.61 -3.94 -1.80
C MET A 127 12.27 -2.64 -1.34
N LYS A 128 13.15 -2.70 -0.34
CA LYS A 128 13.84 -1.53 0.23
C LYS A 128 14.58 -0.71 -0.83
N TYR A 129 15.35 -1.37 -1.70
CA TYR A 129 16.13 -0.73 -2.76
C TYR A 129 15.36 -0.58 -4.08
N SER A 130 14.07 -0.95 -4.10
CA SER A 130 13.22 -0.86 -5.31
C SER A 130 13.81 -1.60 -6.52
N VAL A 131 14.39 -2.78 -6.34
CA VAL A 131 15.07 -3.54 -7.40
C VAL A 131 14.07 -4.00 -8.45
N VAL A 132 13.89 -3.19 -9.50
CA VAL A 132 12.90 -3.41 -10.57
C VAL A 132 13.09 -4.75 -11.27
N PRO A 133 14.30 -5.15 -11.70
CA PRO A 133 14.49 -6.40 -12.45
C PRO A 133 14.03 -7.66 -11.71
N ILE A 134 14.14 -7.70 -10.38
CA ILE A 134 13.63 -8.82 -9.58
C ILE A 134 12.11 -8.87 -9.67
N TYR A 135 11.43 -7.74 -9.46
CA TYR A 135 9.96 -7.67 -9.50
C TYR A 135 9.41 -7.92 -10.91
N GLN A 136 10.11 -7.54 -11.97
CA GLN A 136 9.75 -7.87 -13.35
C GLN A 136 9.76 -9.38 -13.59
N LYS A 137 10.85 -10.06 -13.20
CA LYS A 137 10.94 -11.53 -13.28
C LYS A 137 9.85 -12.22 -12.47
N LEU A 138 9.54 -11.69 -11.29
CA LEU A 138 8.48 -12.23 -10.41
C LEU A 138 7.08 -11.98 -10.98
N ALA A 139 6.82 -10.85 -11.66
CA ALA A 139 5.56 -10.58 -12.34
C ALA A 139 5.30 -11.61 -13.46
N VAL A 140 6.31 -11.89 -14.28
CA VAL A 140 6.23 -12.94 -15.32
C VAL A 140 5.96 -14.30 -14.69
N LYS A 141 6.64 -14.64 -13.57
CA LYS A 141 6.41 -15.90 -12.84
C LYS A 141 5.00 -15.99 -12.24
N LEU A 142 4.41 -14.89 -11.78
CA LEU A 142 3.04 -14.83 -11.28
C LEU A 142 2.04 -15.06 -12.42
N GLY A 143 2.28 -14.45 -13.57
CA GLY A 143 1.43 -14.55 -14.76
C GLY A 143 0.27 -13.55 -14.75
N ALA A 144 -0.21 -13.22 -15.96
CA ALA A 144 -1.21 -12.17 -16.17
C ALA A 144 -2.54 -12.45 -15.46
N GLU A 145 -3.04 -13.68 -15.54
CA GLU A 145 -4.33 -14.04 -14.94
C GLU A 145 -4.34 -13.84 -13.44
N ARG A 146 -3.31 -14.38 -12.73
CA ARG A 146 -3.21 -14.22 -11.26
C ARG A 146 -2.94 -12.77 -10.85
N MET A 147 -2.18 -12.03 -11.67
CA MET A 147 -1.93 -10.60 -11.43
C MET A 147 -3.24 -9.80 -11.52
N ALA A 148 -3.98 -9.92 -12.63
CA ALA A 148 -5.24 -9.17 -12.84
C ALA A 148 -6.29 -9.53 -11.78
N LYS A 149 -6.49 -10.84 -11.53
CA LYS A 149 -7.41 -11.31 -10.48
C LYS A 149 -7.02 -10.78 -9.10
N GLY A 150 -5.72 -10.83 -8.78
CA GLY A 150 -5.20 -10.38 -7.51
C GLY A 150 -5.39 -8.88 -7.28
N LEU A 151 -5.15 -8.04 -8.30
CA LEU A 151 -5.36 -6.59 -8.21
C LEU A 151 -6.84 -6.25 -8.02
N ALA A 152 -7.73 -6.92 -8.74
CA ALA A 152 -9.18 -6.75 -8.57
C ALA A 152 -9.64 -7.15 -7.17
N VAL A 153 -9.15 -8.28 -6.64
CA VAL A 153 -9.46 -8.74 -5.27
C VAL A 153 -8.93 -7.79 -4.20
N LEU A 154 -7.74 -7.23 -4.41
CA LEU A 154 -7.13 -6.24 -3.51
C LEU A 154 -7.81 -4.87 -3.61
N ASP A 155 -8.62 -4.62 -4.64
CA ASP A 155 -9.21 -3.30 -4.94
C ASP A 155 -8.11 -2.22 -5.02
N TYR A 156 -7.11 -2.45 -5.90
CA TYR A 156 -5.95 -1.59 -6.02
C TYR A 156 -6.01 -0.75 -7.29
N GLY A 157 -6.37 0.52 -7.15
CA GLY A 157 -6.52 1.47 -8.25
C GLY A 157 -7.48 0.96 -9.32
N ASN A 158 -7.18 1.19 -10.59
CA ASN A 158 -7.99 0.70 -11.71
C ASN A 158 -7.79 -0.79 -12.06
N ALA A 159 -6.90 -1.49 -11.36
CA ALA A 159 -6.54 -2.90 -11.58
C ALA A 159 -6.12 -3.26 -13.01
N ASP A 160 -5.74 -2.27 -13.83
CA ASP A 160 -5.38 -2.45 -15.24
C ASP A 160 -3.92 -2.92 -15.37
N ILE A 161 -3.70 -4.06 -16.04
CA ILE A 161 -2.38 -4.62 -16.32
C ILE A 161 -1.93 -4.42 -17.78
N GLY A 162 -2.57 -3.52 -18.51
CA GLY A 162 -2.22 -3.16 -19.88
C GLY A 162 -0.85 -2.49 -19.98
N GLY A 163 -0.20 -2.60 -21.13
CA GLY A 163 1.12 -2.02 -21.40
C GLY A 163 2.31 -2.93 -21.12
N GLY A 164 2.10 -4.18 -20.70
CA GLY A 164 3.16 -5.18 -20.51
C GLY A 164 3.18 -5.77 -19.10
N LEU A 165 3.20 -7.09 -19.00
CA LEU A 165 3.10 -7.81 -17.73
C LEU A 165 4.21 -7.47 -16.73
N ASP A 166 5.37 -7.11 -17.22
CA ASP A 166 6.55 -6.77 -16.41
C ASP A 166 6.80 -5.24 -16.31
N SER A 167 5.90 -4.41 -16.88
CA SER A 167 6.08 -2.96 -16.89
C SER A 167 4.80 -2.14 -16.62
N PHE A 168 3.62 -2.74 -16.59
CA PHE A 168 2.33 -2.03 -16.49
C PHE A 168 2.24 -1.04 -15.31
N TRP A 169 3.01 -1.26 -14.24
CA TRP A 169 3.09 -0.36 -13.09
C TRP A 169 4.18 0.71 -13.21
N LEU A 170 5.04 0.65 -14.24
CA LEU A 170 6.15 1.58 -14.48
C LEU A 170 5.82 2.63 -15.54
N ASP A 171 5.23 2.19 -16.65
CA ASP A 171 4.92 2.99 -17.84
C ASP A 171 3.62 2.59 -18.54
N GLY A 172 2.94 1.52 -18.07
CA GLY A 172 1.69 1.01 -18.62
C GLY A 172 0.42 1.68 -18.06
N ASP A 173 -0.65 0.90 -17.90
CA ASP A 173 -2.00 1.43 -17.70
C ASP A 173 -2.50 1.38 -16.26
N LEU A 174 -1.77 0.73 -15.34
CA LEU A 174 -2.12 0.75 -13.93
C LEU A 174 -2.04 2.18 -13.37
N ALA A 175 -3.12 2.60 -12.72
CA ALA A 175 -3.19 3.92 -12.12
C ALA A 175 -3.92 3.86 -10.76
N ILE A 176 -3.48 4.71 -9.82
CA ILE A 176 -4.03 4.83 -8.47
C ILE A 176 -3.89 6.26 -7.99
N SER A 177 -4.87 6.76 -7.26
CA SER A 177 -4.84 8.08 -6.63
C SER A 177 -4.17 8.07 -5.26
N ALA A 178 -3.83 9.23 -4.73
CA ALA A 178 -3.29 9.34 -3.38
C ALA A 178 -4.32 8.91 -2.31
N LEU A 179 -5.59 9.21 -2.53
CA LEU A 179 -6.67 8.80 -1.63
C LEU A 179 -6.84 7.27 -1.62
N GLU A 180 -6.83 6.62 -2.78
CA GLU A 180 -6.89 5.15 -2.87
C GLU A 180 -5.66 4.48 -2.24
N GLN A 181 -4.46 5.06 -2.39
CA GLN A 181 -3.25 4.58 -1.70
C GLN A 181 -3.43 4.58 -0.18
N VAL A 182 -3.98 5.65 0.40
CA VAL A 182 -4.24 5.73 1.85
C VAL A 182 -5.26 4.68 2.29
N ARG A 183 -6.36 4.51 1.52
CA ARG A 183 -7.37 3.46 1.79
C ARG A 183 -6.76 2.06 1.76
N PHE A 184 -5.97 1.76 0.75
CA PHE A 184 -5.27 0.48 0.61
C PHE A 184 -4.31 0.22 1.78
N LEU A 185 -3.50 1.23 2.16
CA LEU A 185 -2.54 1.11 3.25
C LEU A 185 -3.22 0.94 4.61
N ARG A 186 -4.34 1.62 4.86
CA ARG A 186 -5.15 1.44 6.08
C ARG A 186 -5.69 0.00 6.16
N ARG A 187 -6.24 -0.53 5.08
CA ARG A 187 -6.70 -1.93 5.02
C ARG A 187 -5.55 -2.92 5.25
N LEU A 188 -4.37 -2.66 4.68
CA LEU A 188 -3.17 -3.48 4.93
C LEU A 188 -2.76 -3.45 6.41
N TYR A 189 -2.74 -2.27 7.01
CA TYR A 189 -2.38 -2.10 8.43
C TYR A 189 -3.29 -2.91 9.35
N HIS A 190 -4.59 -2.81 9.14
CA HIS A 190 -5.63 -3.50 9.93
C HIS A 190 -5.87 -4.96 9.56
N ASN A 191 -5.07 -5.58 8.69
CA ASN A 191 -5.27 -6.94 8.17
C ASN A 191 -6.64 -7.15 7.50
N GLN A 192 -7.18 -6.12 6.86
CA GLN A 192 -8.49 -6.14 6.19
C GLN A 192 -8.43 -6.45 4.69
N LEU A 193 -7.23 -6.64 4.13
CA LEU A 193 -7.10 -7.10 2.76
C LEU A 193 -7.47 -8.59 2.67
N PRO A 194 -8.13 -9.03 1.57
CA PRO A 194 -8.60 -10.41 1.41
C PRO A 194 -7.45 -11.36 1.01
N VAL A 195 -6.39 -11.35 1.80
CA VAL A 195 -5.20 -12.19 1.71
C VAL A 195 -4.80 -12.61 3.12
N SER A 196 -3.96 -13.64 3.26
CA SER A 196 -3.58 -14.16 4.56
C SER A 196 -2.92 -13.09 5.46
N GLU A 197 -3.20 -13.15 6.77
CA GLU A 197 -2.53 -12.29 7.74
C GLU A 197 -1.01 -12.48 7.73
N ARG A 198 -0.55 -13.68 7.41
CA ARG A 198 0.88 -13.98 7.26
C ARG A 198 1.50 -13.09 6.19
N SER A 199 0.91 -13.02 5.00
CA SER A 199 1.41 -12.21 3.90
C SER A 199 1.36 -10.72 4.23
N GLN A 200 0.27 -10.26 4.85
CA GLN A 200 0.14 -8.87 5.29
C GLN A 200 1.21 -8.50 6.32
N ARG A 201 1.47 -9.35 7.33
CA ARG A 201 2.51 -9.13 8.32
C ARG A 201 3.92 -9.07 7.71
N ILE A 202 4.23 -9.98 6.77
CA ILE A 202 5.53 -9.99 6.08
C ILE A 202 5.72 -8.68 5.30
N VAL A 203 4.72 -8.25 4.52
CA VAL A 203 4.82 -7.02 3.73
C VAL A 203 4.96 -5.79 4.65
N LYS A 204 4.17 -5.69 5.72
CA LYS A 204 4.31 -4.62 6.71
C LYS A 204 5.72 -4.56 7.31
N THR A 205 6.32 -5.72 7.61
CA THR A 205 7.69 -5.80 8.12
C THR A 205 8.70 -5.32 7.07
N MET A 206 8.53 -5.71 5.80
CA MET A 206 9.41 -5.28 4.70
C MET A 206 9.33 -3.78 4.41
N MET A 207 8.25 -3.11 4.79
CA MET A 207 8.05 -1.67 4.63
C MET A 207 8.74 -0.83 5.72
N LEU A 208 9.35 -1.44 6.74
CA LEU A 208 10.06 -0.70 7.79
C LEU A 208 11.10 0.24 7.17
N ASN A 209 10.96 1.53 7.43
CA ASN A 209 11.82 2.60 6.91
C ASN A 209 12.70 3.19 8.00
N GLU A 210 12.09 3.61 9.10
CA GLU A 210 12.76 4.20 10.26
C GLU A 210 11.96 3.89 11.53
N ALA A 211 12.64 3.89 12.67
CA ALA A 211 12.04 3.87 13.98
C ALA A 211 12.92 4.72 14.92
N ASP A 212 12.29 5.49 15.80
CA ASP A 212 12.99 6.30 16.80
C ASP A 212 12.07 6.49 18.01
N GLY A 213 12.55 6.00 19.17
CA GLY A 213 11.85 6.15 20.44
C GLY A 213 10.41 5.66 20.38
N ASP A 214 9.48 6.58 20.27
CA ASP A 214 8.04 6.39 20.38
C ASP A 214 7.29 6.33 19.04
N TRP A 215 8.01 6.29 17.89
CA TRP A 215 7.37 6.14 16.59
C TRP A 215 8.07 5.13 15.66
N VAL A 216 7.28 4.51 14.78
CA VAL A 216 7.76 3.62 13.71
C VAL A 216 7.17 4.07 12.38
N LEU A 217 8.05 4.30 11.40
CA LEU A 217 7.68 4.71 10.04
C LEU A 217 7.84 3.53 9.08
N ARG A 218 6.74 3.13 8.45
CA ARG A 218 6.73 2.14 7.37
C ARG A 218 6.31 2.81 6.09
N ALA A 219 7.14 2.71 5.06
CA ALA A 219 6.87 3.46 3.84
C ALA A 219 7.58 2.90 2.60
N LYS A 220 7.06 3.27 1.43
CA LYS A 220 7.62 2.93 0.13
C LYS A 220 7.68 4.15 -0.78
N THR A 221 8.83 4.34 -1.43
CA THR A 221 8.99 5.35 -2.48
C THR A 221 8.59 4.79 -3.84
N GLY A 222 8.13 5.67 -4.73
CA GLY A 222 7.96 5.42 -6.16
C GLY A 222 8.57 6.54 -6.99
N TYR A 223 8.99 6.22 -8.20
CA TYR A 223 9.35 7.17 -9.24
C TYR A 223 9.04 6.54 -10.59
N GLY A 224 8.28 7.24 -11.40
CA GLY A 224 7.88 6.79 -12.72
C GLY A 224 7.81 7.95 -13.71
N VAL A 225 7.86 7.60 -14.98
CA VAL A 225 7.72 8.54 -16.10
C VAL A 225 6.64 8.00 -17.02
N ARG A 226 5.55 8.75 -17.24
CA ARG A 226 4.50 8.37 -18.18
C ARG A 226 4.15 9.57 -19.05
N LYS A 227 4.19 9.38 -20.37
CA LYS A 227 3.90 10.44 -21.36
C LYS A 227 4.67 11.75 -21.10
N GLY A 228 5.94 11.62 -20.69
CA GLY A 228 6.82 12.77 -20.37
C GLY A 228 6.62 13.37 -18.97
N GLN A 229 5.56 13.04 -18.27
CA GLN A 229 5.36 13.48 -16.88
C GLN A 229 6.17 12.60 -15.93
N LYS A 230 7.06 13.21 -15.16
CA LYS A 230 7.83 12.55 -14.11
C LYS A 230 7.13 12.74 -12.77
N LEU A 231 6.83 11.64 -12.09
CA LEU A 231 6.10 11.64 -10.82
C LEU A 231 6.89 10.90 -9.74
N GLY A 232 6.98 11.52 -8.57
CA GLY A 232 7.56 10.91 -7.38
C GLY A 232 6.49 10.57 -6.35
N TRP A 233 6.55 9.39 -5.75
CA TRP A 233 5.68 8.94 -4.66
C TRP A 233 6.45 8.70 -3.36
N TRP A 234 5.79 8.93 -2.24
CA TRP A 234 6.13 8.34 -0.95
C TRP A 234 4.84 8.04 -0.19
N VAL A 235 4.60 6.78 0.09
CA VAL A 235 3.36 6.30 0.69
C VAL A 235 3.68 5.38 1.88
N GLY A 236 2.84 5.42 2.92
CA GLY A 236 3.10 4.64 4.12
C GLY A 236 2.26 5.09 5.30
N TRP A 237 2.77 4.80 6.48
CA TRP A 237 2.17 5.23 7.75
C TRP A 237 3.21 5.41 8.84
N LEU A 238 2.89 6.26 9.80
CA LEU A 238 3.61 6.48 11.03
C LEU A 238 2.79 5.90 12.18
N GLU A 239 3.34 4.92 12.89
CA GLU A 239 2.83 4.40 14.14
C GLU A 239 3.41 5.23 15.28
N ARG A 240 2.57 5.78 16.15
CA ARG A 240 2.99 6.52 17.35
C ARG A 240 2.01 6.29 18.48
N GLU A 241 2.51 5.87 19.66
CA GLU A 241 1.69 5.59 20.83
C GLU A 241 0.53 4.65 20.47
N GLU A 242 -0.72 5.11 20.69
CA GLU A 242 -1.92 4.35 20.38
C GLU A 242 -2.61 4.81 19.09
N ASN A 243 -1.92 5.53 18.18
CA ASN A 243 -2.51 6.03 16.94
C ASN A 243 -1.60 5.80 15.74
N THR A 244 -2.20 5.79 14.56
CA THR A 244 -1.51 5.60 13.28
C THR A 244 -1.92 6.69 12.30
N TYR A 245 -0.94 7.23 11.59
CA TYR A 245 -1.12 8.30 10.61
C TYR A 245 -0.72 7.80 9.23
N PHE A 246 -1.71 7.54 8.37
CA PHE A 246 -1.48 7.09 7.00
C PHE A 246 -1.23 8.29 6.09
N PHE A 247 -0.30 8.13 5.17
CA PHE A 247 -0.04 9.17 4.17
C PHE A 247 0.21 8.59 2.78
N ALA A 248 -0.23 9.32 1.78
CA ALA A 248 0.20 9.12 0.41
C ALA A 248 0.52 10.48 -0.20
N MET A 249 1.77 10.64 -0.60
CA MET A 249 2.27 11.83 -1.26
C MET A 249 2.64 11.52 -2.70
N ASN A 250 2.18 12.35 -3.64
CA ASN A 250 2.78 12.42 -4.96
C ASN A 250 3.18 13.84 -5.31
N MET A 251 4.25 13.98 -6.07
CA MET A 251 4.77 15.27 -6.49
C MET A 251 5.39 15.21 -7.89
N ASP A 252 5.41 16.36 -8.56
CA ASP A 252 6.10 16.53 -9.82
C ASP A 252 7.62 16.48 -9.61
N ILE A 253 8.31 15.79 -10.51
CA ILE A 253 9.77 15.67 -10.50
C ILE A 253 10.28 16.39 -11.74
N ASN A 254 10.94 17.53 -11.57
CA ASN A 254 11.53 18.27 -12.67
C ASN A 254 12.97 17.80 -12.94
N THR A 255 13.71 17.53 -11.87
CA THR A 255 15.10 17.06 -11.91
C THR A 255 15.29 15.89 -10.95
N ASP A 256 16.34 15.10 -11.12
CA ASP A 256 16.67 13.99 -10.21
C ASP A 256 16.96 14.47 -8.77
N LYS A 257 17.33 15.74 -8.61
CA LYS A 257 17.53 16.35 -7.28
C LYS A 257 16.22 16.45 -6.49
N ASP A 258 15.08 16.49 -7.17
CA ASP A 258 13.78 16.57 -6.51
C ASP A 258 13.36 15.23 -5.86
N LEU A 259 14.02 14.13 -6.23
CA LEU A 259 13.70 12.81 -5.69
C LEU A 259 13.84 12.73 -4.15
N VAL A 260 14.72 13.51 -3.56
CA VAL A 260 14.86 13.55 -2.10
C VAL A 260 13.69 14.29 -1.43
N LEU A 261 13.05 15.23 -2.15
CA LEU A 261 11.96 16.05 -1.62
C LEU A 261 10.73 15.22 -1.26
N ARG A 262 10.51 14.08 -1.94
CA ARG A 262 9.44 13.14 -1.60
C ARG A 262 9.39 12.82 -0.10
N LYS A 263 10.54 12.55 0.50
CA LYS A 263 10.66 12.25 1.93
C LYS A 263 10.68 13.51 2.78
N ARG A 264 11.35 14.56 2.31
CA ARG A 264 11.54 15.79 3.08
C ARG A 264 10.22 16.51 3.34
N VAL A 265 9.35 16.64 2.33
CA VAL A 265 8.04 17.29 2.46
C VAL A 265 7.19 16.58 3.52
N VAL A 266 7.03 15.26 3.41
CA VAL A 266 6.22 14.50 4.38
C VAL A 266 6.82 14.55 5.77
N LYS A 267 8.14 14.37 5.93
CA LYS A 267 8.78 14.46 7.23
C LYS A 267 8.68 15.87 7.85
N HIS A 268 8.76 16.90 7.02
CA HIS A 268 8.55 18.27 7.49
C HIS A 268 7.14 18.46 8.04
N LEU A 269 6.13 17.99 7.29
CA LEU A 269 4.73 18.00 7.74
C LEU A 269 4.54 17.23 9.06
N LEU A 270 5.04 15.99 9.13
CA LEU A 270 4.89 15.16 10.33
C LEU A 270 5.54 15.80 11.56
N LYS A 271 6.70 16.47 11.40
CA LYS A 271 7.35 17.23 12.46
C LYS A 271 6.56 18.48 12.84
N ALA A 272 6.05 19.25 11.87
CA ALA A 272 5.23 20.42 12.14
C ALA A 272 3.97 20.06 12.94
N LYS A 273 3.39 18.87 12.68
CA LYS A 273 2.26 18.33 13.45
C LYS A 273 2.65 17.68 14.78
N GLY A 274 3.93 17.70 15.17
CA GLY A 274 4.42 17.11 16.43
C GLY A 274 4.34 15.56 16.44
N LEU A 275 4.33 14.92 15.27
CA LEU A 275 4.21 13.46 15.13
C LEU A 275 5.57 12.74 15.07
N MET A 276 6.66 13.47 14.83
CA MET A 276 8.04 12.96 14.77
C MET A 276 8.97 13.85 15.61
#